data_00fe2e57a2f35f9e8883f7ba3054a4d1
#
_entry.id   00fe2e57a2f35f9e8883f7ba3054a4d1
#
_cell.length_a   1.000
_cell.length_b   1.000
_cell.length_c   1.000
_cell.angle_alpha   90.00
_cell.angle_beta   90.00
_cell.angle_gamma   90.00
#
_symmetry.space_group_name_H-M   'P 1'
#
loop_
_entity.id
_entity.type
_entity.pdbx_description
1 polymer ?
#
loop_
_entity_poly.entity_id
_entity_poly.type
_entity_poly.pdbx_seq_one_letter_code
_entity_poly.pdbx_strand_id
1 'polypeptide(L)'
;MLHFVTRPDLTPAALTIAHHDGTSRSGTSPEYFILAPAGYPLTGPGVPGLMIMDRNGGIVWYSPNTGFPARKGQGRTDLNVQSYRGQPVLTWWEGQVIKGYGEGKAVIADTSYRTIATIDAGHGLHADLHEFVISPQDTALITAYRPRTTDLSTIGGPAQGVALSGVVQEIDISTGQVLFEWDSLDHVPVTDTYTPFAGGTKAAPFDYLHINSIAIAPDGDLLLSARDTSAIYKVSRPSGKVAWQLGGKRSSFDMGPGATFWFQHHITPLDANTVSIFDDGGAPPQNEAQSRAILLDLDTSAMTATLRQSYTHPAGLAAANQGSMQVLADGRVLVGWGNLPYFSEFAADGTLLLDGQFPVGDQSYRAFTADWTGHPADKPAVAARVNPAGGSVVYASWNGSTELDTWTVLAGTTAGALAKAGSQRRAGFETAITVNTKGPYFAVAAVDASGHVLAQSATVRLEK
;
A
#
# COMPACT_ATOMS: atom_id res chain seq x y z
N MET A 1 19.20 6.63 2.56
CA MET A 1 18.95 6.80 1.10
C MET A 1 19.89 5.86 0.37
N LEU A 2 19.38 5.10 -0.59
CA LEU A 2 20.18 4.25 -1.47
C LEU A 2 20.56 5.01 -2.74
N HIS A 3 21.70 4.70 -3.31
CA HIS A 3 22.21 5.30 -4.55
C HIS A 3 22.67 4.20 -5.49
N PHE A 4 22.31 4.32 -6.76
CA PHE A 4 22.65 3.35 -7.81
C PHE A 4 23.44 4.03 -8.93
N VAL A 5 24.49 3.36 -9.41
CA VAL A 5 25.34 3.87 -10.51
C VAL A 5 24.58 3.84 -11.84
N THR A 6 23.80 2.79 -12.07
CA THR A 6 23.02 2.62 -13.30
C THR A 6 21.75 3.48 -13.32
N ARG A 7 21.23 3.86 -12.17
CA ARG A 7 19.97 4.59 -11.99
C ARG A 7 20.13 5.68 -10.92
N PRO A 8 20.95 6.71 -11.19
CA PRO A 8 21.17 7.82 -10.26
C PRO A 8 19.91 8.68 -10.02
N ASP A 9 18.89 8.53 -10.87
CA ASP A 9 17.56 9.11 -10.74
C ASP A 9 16.71 8.44 -9.65
N LEU A 10 17.07 7.22 -9.20
CA LEU A 10 16.37 6.48 -8.16
C LEU A 10 17.12 6.60 -6.84
N THR A 11 16.49 7.26 -5.87
CA THR A 11 17.05 7.48 -4.53
C THR A 11 16.04 7.10 -3.45
N PRO A 12 15.65 5.81 -3.34
CA PRO A 12 14.69 5.36 -2.34
C PRO A 12 15.25 5.46 -0.92
N ALA A 13 14.35 5.50 0.05
CA ALA A 13 14.71 5.33 1.44
C ALA A 13 15.34 3.94 1.67
N ALA A 14 16.34 3.85 2.55
CA ALA A 14 16.88 2.57 2.99
C ALA A 14 16.08 2.08 4.20
N LEU A 15 15.36 0.97 4.04
CA LEU A 15 14.66 0.30 5.11
C LEU A 15 15.58 -0.70 5.81
N THR A 16 15.29 -1.01 7.07
CA THR A 16 15.95 -2.09 7.80
C THR A 16 14.96 -3.21 8.07
N ILE A 17 15.40 -4.46 7.97
CA ILE A 17 14.60 -5.64 8.31
C ILE A 17 15.34 -6.39 9.42
N ALA A 18 14.64 -6.65 10.52
CA ALA A 18 15.10 -7.52 11.60
C ALA A 18 14.28 -8.81 11.62
N HIS A 19 14.95 -9.95 11.50
CA HIS A 19 14.33 -11.27 11.66
C HIS A 19 14.53 -11.73 13.11
N HIS A 20 13.45 -12.08 13.80
CA HIS A 20 13.47 -12.48 15.19
C HIS A 20 13.51 -13.99 15.40
N ASP A 21 13.18 -14.76 14.37
CA ASP A 21 13.27 -16.23 14.38
C ASP A 21 14.66 -16.77 13.97
N GLY A 22 15.63 -15.88 13.70
CA GLY A 22 16.99 -16.23 13.30
C GLY A 22 17.14 -16.80 11.88
N THR A 23 16.08 -16.81 11.08
CA THR A 23 16.08 -17.31 9.71
C THR A 23 15.84 -16.20 8.69
N SER A 24 16.55 -16.25 7.55
CA SER A 24 16.19 -15.46 6.37
C SER A 24 14.93 -16.07 5.75
N ARG A 25 13.97 -15.21 5.42
CA ARG A 25 12.71 -15.65 4.77
C ARG A 25 12.74 -15.52 3.26
N SER A 26 13.93 -15.55 2.65
CA SER A 26 14.07 -15.64 1.20
C SER A 26 13.41 -16.93 0.68
N GLY A 27 12.59 -16.81 -0.35
CA GLY A 27 11.81 -17.92 -0.90
C GLY A 27 10.59 -18.32 -0.06
N THR A 28 10.19 -17.52 0.94
CA THR A 28 8.95 -17.72 1.70
C THR A 28 7.80 -17.00 0.98
N SER A 29 6.72 -17.71 0.68
CA SER A 29 5.51 -17.09 0.11
C SER A 29 4.64 -16.47 1.22
N PRO A 30 4.06 -15.26 1.04
CA PRO A 30 4.34 -14.33 -0.05
C PRO A 30 5.78 -13.80 -0.02
N GLU A 31 6.38 -13.59 -1.22
CA GLU A 31 7.81 -13.34 -1.36
C GLU A 31 8.21 -11.87 -1.17
N TYR A 32 7.29 -10.94 -1.44
CA TYR A 32 7.62 -9.51 -1.47
C TYR A 32 6.77 -8.69 -0.51
N PHE A 33 7.38 -7.63 0.04
CA PHE A 33 6.65 -6.54 0.67
C PHE A 33 6.23 -5.52 -0.39
N ILE A 34 4.98 -5.04 -0.27
CA ILE A 34 4.33 -4.08 -1.14
C ILE A 34 4.08 -2.82 -0.32
N LEU A 35 4.82 -1.76 -0.61
CA LEU A 35 4.91 -0.57 0.24
C LEU A 35 4.79 0.70 -0.60
N ALA A 36 4.33 1.78 0.00
CA ALA A 36 4.35 3.12 -0.58
C ALA A 36 5.04 4.10 0.39
N PRO A 37 6.38 4.04 0.51
CA PRO A 37 7.11 4.90 1.41
C PRO A 37 6.84 6.38 1.13
N ALA A 38 6.34 7.09 2.15
CA ALA A 38 6.06 8.51 2.14
C ALA A 38 6.24 9.08 3.55
N GLY A 39 6.55 10.36 3.67
CA GLY A 39 6.52 11.08 4.93
C GLY A 39 5.52 12.24 4.86
N TYR A 40 4.92 12.61 5.98
CA TYR A 40 4.12 13.83 6.07
C TYR A 40 4.32 14.51 7.43
N PRO A 41 4.89 15.69 7.48
CA PRO A 41 5.62 16.36 6.38
C PRO A 41 6.84 15.52 5.95
N LEU A 42 7.18 15.54 4.67
CA LEU A 42 8.30 14.78 4.11
C LEU A 42 9.62 15.19 4.78
N THR A 43 10.04 14.48 5.79
CA THR A 43 11.25 14.76 6.58
C THR A 43 12.24 13.61 6.54
N GLY A 44 11.80 12.44 6.05
CA GLY A 44 12.66 11.25 5.90
C GLY A 44 13.65 11.36 4.75
N PRO A 45 14.73 10.58 4.77
CA PRO A 45 15.68 10.52 3.68
C PRO A 45 15.14 9.69 2.50
N GLY A 46 15.42 10.13 1.29
CA GLY A 46 14.97 9.47 0.06
C GLY A 46 13.80 10.18 -0.60
N VAL A 47 13.49 9.76 -1.81
CA VAL A 47 12.32 10.25 -2.55
C VAL A 47 11.15 9.31 -2.25
N PRO A 48 9.97 9.82 -1.86
CA PRO A 48 8.77 9.00 -1.73
C PRO A 48 8.40 8.30 -3.03
N GLY A 49 7.78 7.12 -2.94
CA GLY A 49 7.36 6.39 -4.13
C GLY A 49 6.67 5.08 -3.80
N LEU A 50 6.37 4.32 -4.84
CA LEU A 50 5.86 2.95 -4.75
C LEU A 50 7.04 1.98 -4.75
N MET A 51 6.99 0.93 -3.92
CA MET A 51 8.11 0.02 -3.72
C MET A 51 7.66 -1.43 -3.59
N ILE A 52 8.35 -2.31 -4.29
CA ILE A 52 8.34 -3.76 -4.05
C ILE A 52 9.72 -4.13 -3.49
N MET A 53 9.74 -4.83 -2.37
CA MET A 53 10.96 -5.18 -1.65
C MET A 53 10.95 -6.67 -1.30
N ASP A 54 12.07 -7.35 -1.40
CA ASP A 54 12.20 -8.74 -0.96
C ASP A 54 12.18 -8.86 0.58
N ARG A 55 12.11 -10.09 1.06
CA ARG A 55 11.99 -10.39 2.50
C ARG A 55 13.24 -10.01 3.32
N ASN A 56 14.35 -9.69 2.67
CA ASN A 56 15.61 -9.28 3.31
C ASN A 56 15.84 -7.76 3.22
N GLY A 57 14.90 -6.99 2.68
CA GLY A 57 15.00 -5.55 2.53
C GLY A 57 15.65 -5.10 1.21
N GLY A 58 15.91 -6.03 0.28
CA GLY A 58 16.39 -5.71 -1.06
C GLY A 58 15.29 -5.14 -1.95
N ILE A 59 15.56 -3.98 -2.58
CA ILE A 59 14.60 -3.38 -3.52
C ILE A 59 14.52 -4.25 -4.77
N VAL A 60 13.29 -4.56 -5.19
CA VAL A 60 12.97 -5.25 -6.44
C VAL A 60 12.47 -4.28 -7.48
N TRP A 61 11.51 -3.42 -7.08
CA TRP A 61 10.97 -2.37 -7.92
C TRP A 61 10.78 -1.09 -7.13
N TYR A 62 11.10 0.02 -7.76
CA TYR A 62 10.85 1.33 -7.18
C TYR A 62 10.42 2.33 -8.24
N SER A 63 9.33 3.05 -7.95
CA SER A 63 8.78 4.11 -8.81
C SER A 63 8.65 5.39 -7.98
N PRO A 64 9.58 6.37 -8.15
CA PRO A 64 9.58 7.59 -7.37
C PRO A 64 8.38 8.49 -7.69
N ASN A 65 7.90 9.26 -6.71
CA ASN A 65 6.87 10.28 -6.89
C ASN A 65 7.45 11.52 -7.60
N THR A 66 8.01 11.31 -8.81
CA THR A 66 8.51 12.42 -9.64
C THR A 66 7.34 13.09 -10.35
N GLY A 67 7.34 14.44 -10.38
CA GLY A 67 6.22 15.21 -10.94
C GLY A 67 5.14 15.59 -9.92
N PHE A 68 5.18 15.04 -8.72
CA PHE A 68 4.33 15.43 -7.59
C PHE A 68 5.15 16.27 -6.62
N PRO A 69 4.99 17.62 -6.59
CA PRO A 69 5.71 18.44 -5.62
C PRO A 69 5.27 18.08 -4.21
N ALA A 70 6.14 17.46 -3.44
CA ALA A 70 5.92 17.05 -2.05
C ALA A 70 5.30 18.15 -1.16
N ARG A 71 5.64 19.40 -1.43
CA ARG A 71 5.13 20.58 -0.71
C ARG A 71 3.64 20.88 -0.91
N LYS A 72 2.95 20.20 -1.86
CA LYS A 72 1.53 20.42 -2.19
C LYS A 72 0.63 19.24 -1.83
N GLY A 73 1.12 18.26 -1.06
CA GLY A 73 0.34 17.06 -0.72
C GLY A 73 0.02 16.17 -1.91
N GLN A 74 0.71 16.30 -3.03
CA GLN A 74 0.54 15.41 -4.18
C GLN A 74 1.43 14.18 -4.03
N GLY A 75 0.91 13.00 -4.38
CA GLY A 75 1.66 11.78 -4.29
C GLY A 75 0.88 10.54 -4.71
N ARG A 76 1.51 9.40 -4.51
CA ARG A 76 0.95 8.07 -4.70
C ARG A 76 1.00 7.31 -3.39
N THR A 77 -0.03 6.54 -3.10
CA THR A 77 -0.14 5.74 -1.89
C THR A 77 -0.99 4.49 -2.13
N ASP A 78 -1.11 3.64 -1.13
CA ASP A 78 -1.94 2.43 -1.13
C ASP A 78 -1.58 1.47 -2.28
N LEU A 79 -0.27 1.19 -2.44
CA LEU A 79 0.19 0.17 -3.39
C LEU A 79 -0.28 -1.22 -2.95
N ASN A 80 -0.90 -1.95 -3.85
CA ASN A 80 -1.36 -3.32 -3.60
C ASN A 80 -1.21 -4.20 -4.84
N VAL A 81 -1.26 -5.52 -4.65
CA VAL A 81 -1.39 -6.52 -5.70
C VAL A 81 -2.83 -7.04 -5.69
N GLN A 82 -3.52 -6.87 -6.79
CA GLN A 82 -4.90 -7.32 -6.95
C GLN A 82 -5.03 -8.20 -8.21
N SER A 83 -6.23 -8.70 -8.48
CA SER A 83 -6.55 -9.43 -9.72
C SER A 83 -7.48 -8.58 -10.58
N TYR A 84 -7.16 -8.45 -11.86
CA TYR A 84 -8.03 -7.84 -12.87
C TYR A 84 -8.07 -8.71 -14.11
N ARG A 85 -9.28 -9.13 -14.52
CA ARG A 85 -9.51 -10.08 -15.61
C ARG A 85 -8.70 -11.38 -15.48
N GLY A 86 -8.61 -11.87 -14.24
CA GLY A 86 -7.87 -13.08 -13.89
C GLY A 86 -6.34 -12.95 -13.96
N GLN A 87 -5.81 -11.75 -14.13
CA GLN A 87 -4.36 -11.48 -14.14
C GLN A 87 -3.95 -10.68 -12.90
N PRO A 88 -2.75 -10.94 -12.32
CA PRO A 88 -2.22 -10.11 -11.26
C PRO A 88 -1.88 -8.72 -11.79
N VAL A 89 -2.25 -7.70 -11.02
CA VAL A 89 -2.00 -6.29 -11.33
C VAL A 89 -1.50 -5.55 -10.11
N LEU A 90 -0.71 -4.50 -10.32
CA LEU A 90 -0.44 -3.50 -9.30
C LEU A 90 -1.53 -2.44 -9.32
N THR A 91 -1.96 -2.03 -8.14
CA THR A 91 -2.92 -0.95 -7.97
C THR A 91 -2.40 0.08 -6.98
N TRP A 92 -2.72 1.36 -7.20
CA TRP A 92 -2.41 2.44 -6.27
C TRP A 92 -3.35 3.62 -6.50
N TRP A 93 -3.41 4.52 -5.53
CA TRP A 93 -4.01 5.83 -5.72
C TRP A 93 -2.94 6.88 -6.05
N GLU A 94 -3.28 7.87 -6.92
CA GLU A 94 -2.47 9.04 -7.17
C GLU A 94 -3.32 10.31 -7.24
N GLY A 95 -2.87 11.38 -6.58
CA GLY A 95 -3.62 12.63 -6.54
C GLY A 95 -3.09 13.64 -5.53
N GLN A 96 -3.98 14.50 -5.07
CA GLN A 96 -3.71 15.54 -4.07
C GLN A 96 -4.38 15.19 -2.74
N VAL A 97 -3.62 15.19 -1.65
CA VAL A 97 -4.13 15.05 -0.28
C VAL A 97 -4.63 16.40 0.23
N ILE A 98 -5.87 16.46 0.73
CA ILE A 98 -6.54 17.66 1.21
C ILE A 98 -7.02 17.39 2.65
N LYS A 99 -6.27 17.84 3.64
CA LYS A 99 -6.66 17.74 5.06
C LYS A 99 -7.16 16.36 5.50
N GLY A 100 -6.47 15.29 5.09
CA GLY A 100 -6.79 13.92 5.51
C GLY A 100 -7.55 13.09 4.49
N TYR A 101 -8.16 13.65 3.47
CA TYR A 101 -8.74 12.94 2.33
C TYR A 101 -8.03 13.30 1.02
N GLY A 102 -8.32 12.58 -0.06
CA GLY A 102 -7.67 12.77 -1.36
C GLY A 102 -8.65 13.19 -2.47
N GLU A 103 -8.14 13.91 -3.46
CA GLU A 103 -8.76 14.10 -4.76
C GLU A 103 -7.79 13.62 -5.84
N GLY A 104 -8.12 12.51 -6.47
CA GLY A 104 -7.25 11.84 -7.42
C GLY A 104 -7.93 10.74 -8.17
N LYS A 105 -7.16 9.74 -8.56
CA LYS A 105 -7.63 8.56 -9.30
C LYS A 105 -6.93 7.30 -8.81
N ALA A 106 -7.61 6.16 -8.94
CA ALA A 106 -6.98 4.86 -8.81
C ALA A 106 -6.32 4.45 -10.14
N VAL A 107 -5.22 3.71 -10.05
CA VAL A 107 -4.43 3.26 -11.20
C VAL A 107 -4.28 1.75 -11.15
N ILE A 108 -4.39 1.11 -12.31
CA ILE A 108 -4.11 -0.32 -12.50
C ILE A 108 -2.94 -0.44 -13.47
N ALA A 109 -1.90 -1.20 -13.09
CA ALA A 109 -0.76 -1.50 -13.95
C ALA A 109 -0.55 -3.02 -14.07
N ASP A 110 -0.10 -3.44 -15.26
CA ASP A 110 0.21 -4.84 -15.54
C ASP A 110 1.58 -5.27 -14.99
N THR A 111 1.94 -6.53 -15.20
CA THR A 111 3.23 -7.10 -14.78
C THR A 111 4.45 -6.48 -15.49
N SER A 112 4.24 -5.69 -16.53
CA SER A 112 5.28 -4.90 -17.20
C SER A 112 5.42 -3.48 -16.61
N TYR A 113 4.65 -3.17 -15.54
CA TYR A 113 4.56 -1.87 -14.87
C TYR A 113 3.96 -0.77 -15.74
N ARG A 114 3.22 -1.13 -16.79
CA ARG A 114 2.47 -0.19 -17.62
C ARG A 114 1.07 0.00 -17.07
N THR A 115 0.66 1.26 -16.96
CA THR A 115 -0.74 1.59 -16.64
C THR A 115 -1.65 1.06 -17.75
N ILE A 116 -2.62 0.23 -17.35
CA ILE A 116 -3.63 -0.36 -18.24
C ILE A 116 -5.02 0.23 -18.04
N ALA A 117 -5.29 0.82 -16.88
CA ALA A 117 -6.52 1.55 -16.60
C ALA A 117 -6.30 2.61 -15.51
N THR A 118 -7.15 3.63 -15.53
CA THR A 118 -7.28 4.61 -14.45
C THR A 118 -8.76 4.80 -14.15
N ILE A 119 -9.09 4.89 -12.86
CA ILE A 119 -10.45 5.01 -12.38
C ILE A 119 -10.58 6.33 -11.61
N ASP A 120 -11.49 7.18 -12.04
CA ASP A 120 -11.92 8.37 -11.30
C ASP A 120 -13.33 8.14 -10.77
N ALA A 121 -13.73 8.91 -9.76
CA ALA A 121 -15.10 8.84 -9.26
C ALA A 121 -16.08 9.46 -10.26
N GLY A 122 -17.29 8.92 -10.31
CA GLY A 122 -18.37 9.49 -11.12
C GLY A 122 -19.11 10.62 -10.41
N HIS A 123 -20.13 11.16 -11.09
CA HIS A 123 -21.03 12.19 -10.57
C HIS A 123 -20.31 13.48 -10.09
N GLY A 124 -19.16 13.82 -10.74
CA GLY A 124 -18.39 15.03 -10.43
C GLY A 124 -17.55 14.94 -9.17
N LEU A 125 -17.30 13.74 -8.66
CA LEU A 125 -16.40 13.46 -7.54
C LEU A 125 -15.03 13.02 -8.06
N HIS A 126 -14.07 12.91 -7.16
CA HIS A 126 -12.75 12.33 -7.41
C HIS A 126 -12.50 11.13 -6.50
N ALA A 127 -11.75 10.15 -6.97
CA ALA A 127 -11.36 9.02 -6.15
C ALA A 127 -10.50 9.50 -4.98
N ASP A 128 -10.86 9.05 -3.79
CA ASP A 128 -10.12 9.35 -2.57
C ASP A 128 -9.01 8.34 -2.32
N LEU A 129 -8.03 8.71 -1.50
CA LEU A 129 -6.80 7.97 -1.27
C LEU A 129 -6.97 6.70 -0.43
N HIS A 130 -8.11 6.54 0.26
CA HIS A 130 -8.22 5.56 1.35
C HIS A 130 -8.47 4.14 0.88
N GLU A 131 -9.24 3.93 -0.20
CA GLU A 131 -9.50 2.57 -0.66
C GLU A 131 -9.75 2.45 -2.15
N PHE A 132 -9.15 1.43 -2.75
CA PHE A 132 -9.45 0.94 -4.08
C PHE A 132 -9.42 -0.60 -4.10
N VAL A 133 -10.58 -1.21 -4.31
CA VAL A 133 -10.75 -2.67 -4.42
C VAL A 133 -11.26 -3.03 -5.80
N ILE A 134 -10.61 -3.99 -6.48
CA ILE A 134 -11.14 -4.64 -7.67
C ILE A 134 -12.02 -5.81 -7.22
N SER A 135 -13.30 -5.79 -7.61
CA SER A 135 -14.23 -6.86 -7.28
C SER A 135 -14.00 -8.12 -8.11
N PRO A 136 -14.52 -9.28 -7.70
CA PRO A 136 -14.49 -10.50 -8.51
C PRO A 136 -15.21 -10.37 -9.87
N GLN A 137 -16.01 -9.33 -10.07
CA GLN A 137 -16.70 -9.00 -11.32
C GLN A 137 -15.93 -7.99 -12.18
N ASP A 138 -14.67 -7.71 -11.84
CA ASP A 138 -13.82 -6.71 -12.52
C ASP A 138 -14.38 -5.28 -12.47
N THR A 139 -15.11 -4.93 -11.41
CA THR A 139 -15.52 -3.56 -11.11
C THR A 139 -14.60 -2.93 -10.05
N ALA A 140 -14.56 -1.61 -9.98
CA ALA A 140 -13.81 -0.84 -9.00
C ALA A 140 -14.71 -0.37 -7.87
N LEU A 141 -14.39 -0.71 -6.63
CA LEU A 141 -14.94 -0.08 -5.44
C LEU A 141 -13.95 0.98 -4.96
N ILE A 142 -14.41 2.22 -4.82
CA ILE A 142 -13.58 3.35 -4.40
C ILE A 142 -14.29 4.20 -3.35
N THR A 143 -13.50 4.87 -2.53
CA THR A 143 -13.95 5.96 -1.67
C THR A 143 -13.90 7.28 -2.41
N ALA A 144 -14.80 8.19 -2.05
CA ALA A 144 -14.84 9.58 -2.49
C ALA A 144 -15.47 10.45 -1.38
N TYR A 145 -15.36 11.76 -1.51
CA TYR A 145 -15.94 12.68 -0.54
C TYR A 145 -16.79 13.75 -1.21
N ARG A 146 -17.93 14.10 -0.57
CA ARG A 146 -18.88 15.09 -1.05
C ARG A 146 -19.23 16.09 0.05
N PRO A 147 -18.89 17.39 -0.07
CA PRO A 147 -19.41 18.39 0.84
C PRO A 147 -20.92 18.54 0.71
N ARG A 148 -21.67 18.40 1.82
CA ARG A 148 -23.13 18.54 1.86
C ARG A 148 -23.56 19.50 2.97
N THR A 149 -24.54 20.39 2.69
CA THR A 149 -25.18 21.22 3.72
C THR A 149 -26.08 20.34 4.58
N THR A 150 -25.89 20.38 5.90
CA THR A 150 -26.67 19.63 6.87
C THR A 150 -26.74 20.38 8.21
N ASP A 151 -27.67 19.96 9.07
CA ASP A 151 -27.78 20.51 10.43
C ASP A 151 -26.69 19.92 11.34
N LEU A 152 -25.76 20.76 11.76
CA LEU A 152 -24.69 20.40 12.70
C LEU A 152 -24.96 20.93 14.12
N SER A 153 -26.13 21.49 14.41
CA SER A 153 -26.44 22.10 15.71
C SER A 153 -26.40 21.09 16.86
N THR A 154 -26.73 19.84 16.59
CA THR A 154 -26.70 18.75 17.58
C THR A 154 -25.30 18.38 18.07
N ILE A 155 -24.25 18.82 17.34
CA ILE A 155 -22.83 18.58 17.66
C ILE A 155 -22.08 19.90 17.91
N GLY A 156 -22.82 21.02 18.11
CA GLY A 156 -22.26 22.33 18.41
C GLY A 156 -21.89 23.18 17.20
N GLY A 157 -22.29 22.76 16.00
CA GLY A 157 -22.08 23.49 14.75
C GLY A 157 -23.28 24.34 14.33
N PRO A 158 -23.23 24.98 13.14
CA PRO A 158 -24.36 25.74 12.60
C PRO A 158 -25.46 24.81 12.05
N ALA A 159 -26.74 25.24 12.14
CA ALA A 159 -27.89 24.51 11.58
C ALA A 159 -27.85 24.41 10.03
N GLN A 160 -27.09 25.29 9.36
CA GLN A 160 -26.81 25.23 7.93
C GLN A 160 -25.30 25.05 7.71
N GLY A 161 -24.72 24.08 8.41
CA GLY A 161 -23.31 23.74 8.29
C GLY A 161 -23.00 22.89 7.07
N VAL A 162 -21.73 22.69 6.79
CA VAL A 162 -21.26 21.80 5.72
C VAL A 162 -20.51 20.64 6.34
N ALA A 163 -21.03 19.43 6.16
CA ALA A 163 -20.31 18.19 6.47
C ALA A 163 -19.67 17.62 5.22
N LEU A 164 -18.58 16.89 5.42
CA LEU A 164 -17.92 16.09 4.42
C LEU A 164 -18.55 14.68 4.46
N SER A 165 -19.39 14.37 3.48
CA SER A 165 -20.01 13.05 3.37
C SER A 165 -19.05 12.07 2.74
N GLY A 166 -18.79 10.93 3.38
CA GLY A 166 -18.06 9.83 2.79
C GLY A 166 -18.94 9.11 1.77
N VAL A 167 -18.42 8.91 0.57
CA VAL A 167 -19.12 8.26 -0.54
C VAL A 167 -18.38 7.00 -0.95
N VAL A 168 -19.12 5.91 -1.19
CA VAL A 168 -18.61 4.69 -1.81
C VAL A 168 -19.23 4.56 -3.19
N GLN A 169 -18.40 4.36 -4.20
CA GLN A 169 -18.89 4.07 -5.55
C GLN A 169 -18.36 2.72 -6.03
N GLU A 170 -19.20 1.97 -6.72
CA GLU A 170 -18.80 0.87 -7.57
C GLU A 170 -18.87 1.33 -9.02
N ILE A 171 -17.77 1.14 -9.75
CA ILE A 171 -17.56 1.66 -11.10
C ILE A 171 -17.17 0.52 -12.04
N ASP A 172 -17.81 0.43 -13.19
CA ASP A 172 -17.34 -0.41 -14.29
C ASP A 172 -16.00 0.15 -14.81
N ILE A 173 -14.92 -0.62 -14.63
CA ILE A 173 -13.55 -0.19 -14.99
C ILE A 173 -13.44 0.10 -16.50
N SER A 174 -14.20 -0.61 -17.34
CA SER A 174 -14.09 -0.49 -18.80
C SER A 174 -14.81 0.72 -19.37
N THR A 175 -15.91 1.14 -18.73
CA THR A 175 -16.79 2.20 -19.23
C THR A 175 -16.76 3.47 -18.39
N GLY A 176 -16.31 3.38 -17.13
CA GLY A 176 -16.37 4.46 -16.14
C GLY A 176 -17.79 4.70 -15.60
N GLN A 177 -18.76 3.82 -15.90
CA GLN A 177 -20.13 3.95 -15.40
C GLN A 177 -20.20 3.64 -13.91
N VAL A 178 -20.86 4.51 -13.13
CA VAL A 178 -21.21 4.23 -11.73
C VAL A 178 -22.34 3.22 -11.70
N LEU A 179 -22.09 2.07 -11.09
CA LEU A 179 -23.05 0.96 -10.94
C LEU A 179 -23.79 1.03 -9.60
N PHE A 180 -23.11 1.54 -8.58
CA PHE A 180 -23.64 1.72 -7.23
C PHE A 180 -23.03 2.96 -6.60
N GLU A 181 -23.81 3.68 -5.81
CA GLU A 181 -23.35 4.79 -4.97
C GLU A 181 -24.02 4.72 -3.60
N TRP A 182 -23.23 4.89 -2.55
CA TRP A 182 -23.68 5.03 -1.18
C TRP A 182 -23.10 6.32 -0.59
N ASP A 183 -23.93 7.13 0.06
CA ASP A 183 -23.57 8.42 0.65
C ASP A 183 -23.86 8.38 2.16
N SER A 184 -22.86 8.62 2.97
CA SER A 184 -22.93 8.41 4.42
C SER A 184 -23.99 9.26 5.12
N LEU A 185 -24.22 10.51 4.68
CA LEU A 185 -25.22 11.40 5.31
C LEU A 185 -26.68 10.94 5.10
N ASP A 186 -26.93 10.02 4.18
CA ASP A 186 -28.26 9.43 3.99
C ASP A 186 -28.50 8.25 4.95
N HIS A 187 -27.47 7.77 5.67
CA HIS A 187 -27.52 6.54 6.46
C HIS A 187 -26.99 6.68 7.88
N VAL A 188 -25.99 7.54 8.11
CA VAL A 188 -25.28 7.68 9.40
C VAL A 188 -25.43 9.10 9.91
N PRO A 189 -26.06 9.32 11.07
CA PRO A 189 -26.24 10.67 11.63
C PRO A 189 -24.91 11.26 12.10
N VAL A 190 -24.75 12.58 11.96
CA VAL A 190 -23.55 13.32 12.38
C VAL A 190 -23.25 13.16 13.88
N THR A 191 -24.26 12.86 14.70
CA THR A 191 -24.13 12.62 16.14
C THR A 191 -23.32 11.36 16.50
N ASP A 192 -23.09 10.47 15.52
CA ASP A 192 -22.36 9.21 15.76
C ASP A 192 -20.83 9.43 15.78
N THR A 193 -20.37 10.60 15.32
CA THR A 193 -18.94 10.94 15.39
C THR A 193 -18.42 11.00 16.83
N TYR A 194 -17.17 10.56 17.02
CA TYR A 194 -16.37 10.79 18.24
C TYR A 194 -15.42 11.98 18.06
N THR A 195 -15.23 12.43 16.80
CA THR A 195 -14.35 13.56 16.51
C THR A 195 -14.99 14.87 17.00
N PRO A 196 -14.26 15.68 17.78
CA PRO A 196 -14.76 17.00 18.21
C PRO A 196 -15.10 17.88 17.01
N PHE A 197 -16.23 18.58 17.11
CA PHE A 197 -16.65 19.46 16.02
C PHE A 197 -15.62 20.55 15.73
N ALA A 198 -15.24 20.67 14.44
CA ALA A 198 -14.37 21.72 13.94
C ALA A 198 -14.70 22.04 12.47
N GLY A 199 -14.65 23.31 12.09
CA GLY A 199 -14.94 23.74 10.72
C GLY A 199 -16.43 23.90 10.44
N GLY A 200 -17.03 23.02 9.61
CA GLY A 200 -18.44 23.08 9.24
C GLY A 200 -18.79 24.17 8.24
N THR A 201 -17.84 24.64 7.43
CA THR A 201 -18.02 25.64 6.38
C THR A 201 -17.67 25.06 5.00
N LYS A 202 -18.03 25.74 3.92
CA LYS A 202 -17.62 25.32 2.55
C LYS A 202 -16.10 25.24 2.38
N ALA A 203 -15.34 26.13 3.04
CA ALA A 203 -13.88 26.15 2.96
C ALA A 203 -13.22 25.11 3.87
N ALA A 204 -13.94 24.64 4.88
CA ALA A 204 -13.51 23.62 5.83
C ALA A 204 -14.72 22.78 6.26
N PRO A 205 -15.21 21.87 5.40
CA PRO A 205 -16.29 20.96 5.76
C PRO A 205 -15.91 20.13 6.99
N PHE A 206 -16.88 19.76 7.80
CA PHE A 206 -16.66 18.88 8.94
C PHE A 206 -16.67 17.42 8.50
N ASP A 207 -15.53 16.75 8.60
CA ASP A 207 -15.43 15.32 8.39
C ASP A 207 -15.94 14.61 9.66
N TYR A 208 -17.14 14.05 9.58
CA TYR A 208 -17.79 13.46 10.75
C TYR A 208 -17.68 11.92 10.79
N LEU A 209 -17.33 11.31 9.65
CA LEU A 209 -17.39 9.87 9.50
C LEU A 209 -16.02 9.28 9.11
N HIS A 210 -15.37 9.84 8.09
CA HIS A 210 -14.05 9.47 7.58
C HIS A 210 -13.96 8.00 7.18
N ILE A 211 -14.54 7.63 6.00
CA ILE A 211 -14.42 6.27 5.44
C ILE A 211 -12.97 6.03 5.04
N ASN A 212 -12.38 4.94 5.52
CA ASN A 212 -10.99 4.61 5.26
C ASN A 212 -10.75 3.19 4.72
N SER A 213 -11.77 2.34 4.64
CA SER A 213 -11.67 1.11 3.86
C SER A 213 -13.03 0.55 3.47
N ILE A 214 -13.00 -0.22 2.39
CA ILE A 214 -14.12 -0.98 1.82
C ILE A 214 -13.65 -2.41 1.67
N ALA A 215 -14.45 -3.37 2.13
CA ALA A 215 -14.24 -4.77 1.85
C ALA A 215 -15.52 -5.43 1.35
N ILE A 216 -15.39 -6.47 0.53
CA ILE A 216 -16.52 -7.27 0.06
C ILE A 216 -16.69 -8.45 1.01
N ALA A 217 -17.82 -8.52 1.69
CA ALA A 217 -18.16 -9.65 2.54
C ALA A 217 -18.43 -10.92 1.71
N PRO A 218 -18.32 -12.13 2.29
CA PRO A 218 -18.55 -13.39 1.56
C PRO A 218 -19.95 -13.53 0.92
N ASP A 219 -20.93 -12.81 1.43
CA ASP A 219 -22.29 -12.74 0.86
C ASP A 219 -22.45 -11.67 -0.24
N GLY A 220 -21.40 -10.93 -0.55
CA GLY A 220 -21.36 -9.90 -1.57
C GLY A 220 -21.74 -8.49 -1.08
N ASP A 221 -22.20 -8.33 0.14
CA ASP A 221 -22.41 -7.02 0.78
C ASP A 221 -21.08 -6.32 1.06
N LEU A 222 -21.11 -5.02 1.37
CA LEU A 222 -19.92 -4.24 1.67
C LEU A 222 -19.71 -4.07 3.18
N LEU A 223 -18.46 -4.17 3.63
CA LEU A 223 -18.02 -3.72 4.95
C LEU A 223 -17.29 -2.38 4.77
N LEU A 224 -17.79 -1.33 5.42
CA LEU A 224 -17.23 0.01 5.36
C LEU A 224 -16.64 0.38 6.72
N SER A 225 -15.34 0.65 6.77
CA SER A 225 -14.71 1.17 7.98
C SER A 225 -14.80 2.68 8.01
N ALA A 226 -15.38 3.22 9.08
CA ALA A 226 -15.54 4.64 9.32
C ALA A 226 -14.82 5.04 10.61
N ARG A 227 -13.69 5.73 10.42
CA ARG A 227 -12.74 6.10 11.49
C ARG A 227 -13.38 6.94 12.59
N ASP A 228 -14.02 8.04 12.20
CA ASP A 228 -14.46 9.05 13.15
C ASP A 228 -15.73 8.66 13.92
N THR A 229 -16.41 7.60 13.46
CA THR A 229 -17.48 6.95 14.23
C THR A 229 -17.01 5.71 15.00
N SER A 230 -15.74 5.32 14.85
CA SER A 230 -15.17 4.07 15.42
C SER A 230 -16.05 2.86 15.14
N ALA A 231 -16.51 2.74 13.91
CA ALA A 231 -17.52 1.73 13.52
C ALA A 231 -17.23 1.11 12.16
N ILE A 232 -17.69 -0.13 12.01
CA ILE A 232 -17.81 -0.83 10.73
C ILE A 232 -19.28 -0.95 10.38
N TYR A 233 -19.65 -0.56 9.16
CA TYR A 233 -21.01 -0.68 8.64
C TYR A 233 -21.09 -1.79 7.61
N LYS A 234 -21.98 -2.77 7.81
CA LYS A 234 -22.33 -3.69 6.73
C LYS A 234 -23.44 -3.07 5.89
N VAL A 235 -23.16 -2.86 4.60
CA VAL A 235 -24.07 -2.23 3.66
C VAL A 235 -24.51 -3.24 2.61
N SER A 236 -25.81 -3.47 2.51
CA SER A 236 -26.40 -4.30 1.48
C SER A 236 -26.23 -3.65 0.10
N ARG A 237 -25.49 -4.27 -0.82
CA ARG A 237 -25.27 -3.73 -2.18
C ARG A 237 -26.57 -3.56 -2.96
N PRO A 238 -27.56 -4.49 -2.92
CA PRO A 238 -28.80 -4.31 -3.66
C PRO A 238 -29.67 -3.15 -3.18
N SER A 239 -29.63 -2.80 -1.88
CA SER A 239 -30.56 -1.82 -1.29
C SER A 239 -29.89 -0.54 -0.78
N GLY A 240 -28.57 -0.51 -0.61
CA GLY A 240 -27.83 0.56 0.04
C GLY A 240 -28.08 0.69 1.55
N LYS A 241 -28.91 -0.18 2.14
CA LYS A 241 -29.24 -0.09 3.57
C LYS A 241 -28.11 -0.65 4.44
N VAL A 242 -27.86 0.00 5.58
CA VAL A 242 -27.01 -0.55 6.64
C VAL A 242 -27.75 -1.74 7.28
N ALA A 243 -27.17 -2.94 7.14
CA ALA A 243 -27.73 -4.16 7.72
C ALA A 243 -27.42 -4.26 9.22
N TRP A 244 -26.18 -3.90 9.60
CA TRP A 244 -25.73 -3.81 10.98
C TRP A 244 -24.51 -2.87 11.11
N GLN A 245 -24.25 -2.47 12.35
CA GLN A 245 -23.09 -1.69 12.74
C GLN A 245 -22.31 -2.45 13.83
N LEU A 246 -20.99 -2.60 13.63
CA LEU A 246 -20.06 -3.17 14.62
C LEU A 246 -19.25 -2.02 15.24
N GLY A 247 -19.27 -1.89 16.55
CA GLY A 247 -18.62 -0.78 17.27
C GLY A 247 -19.35 0.55 17.16
N GLY A 248 -18.70 1.62 17.62
CA GLY A 248 -19.28 2.97 17.64
C GLY A 248 -20.42 3.15 18.64
N LYS A 249 -21.11 4.31 18.57
CA LYS A 249 -22.17 4.69 19.52
C LYS A 249 -23.46 3.86 19.37
N ARG A 250 -23.66 3.20 18.23
CA ARG A 250 -24.90 2.47 17.91
C ARG A 250 -24.58 1.04 17.45
N SER A 251 -23.59 0.41 18.08
CA SER A 251 -23.25 -0.98 17.78
C SER A 251 -24.49 -1.86 17.81
N SER A 252 -24.68 -2.66 16.79
CA SER A 252 -25.66 -3.75 16.77
C SER A 252 -25.20 -4.93 17.60
N PHE A 253 -23.88 -5.00 17.90
CA PHE A 253 -23.25 -6.10 18.60
C PHE A 253 -22.97 -5.74 20.05
N ASP A 254 -23.13 -6.71 20.94
CA ASP A 254 -22.54 -6.69 22.25
C ASP A 254 -21.04 -6.95 22.11
N MET A 255 -20.25 -5.94 22.45
CA MET A 255 -18.79 -5.97 22.32
C MET A 255 -18.17 -6.61 23.54
N GLY A 256 -17.72 -7.84 23.41
CA GLY A 256 -17.08 -8.59 24.49
C GLY A 256 -15.76 -7.95 24.96
N PRO A 257 -15.19 -8.48 26.06
CA PRO A 257 -13.93 -7.95 26.60
C PRO A 257 -12.82 -7.88 25.56
N GLY A 258 -12.22 -6.68 25.38
CA GLY A 258 -11.15 -6.42 24.44
C GLY A 258 -11.58 -6.32 22.96
N ALA A 259 -12.86 -6.49 22.63
CA ALA A 259 -13.36 -6.40 21.25
C ALA A 259 -13.63 -4.96 20.77
N THR A 260 -13.71 -3.99 21.69
CA THR A 260 -13.89 -2.57 21.35
C THR A 260 -12.64 -2.04 20.65
N PHE A 261 -12.83 -1.19 19.63
CA PHE A 261 -11.76 -0.56 18.86
C PHE A 261 -12.05 0.93 18.64
N TRP A 262 -11.01 1.70 18.33
CA TRP A 262 -11.11 3.15 18.22
C TRP A 262 -10.34 3.68 17.02
N PHE A 263 -11.01 4.53 16.19
CA PHE A 263 -10.43 5.22 15.05
C PHE A 263 -9.75 4.29 14.03
N GLN A 264 -10.27 3.07 13.93
CA GLN A 264 -9.72 1.95 13.20
C GLN A 264 -9.55 2.20 11.71
N HIS A 265 -8.69 1.38 11.08
CA HIS A 265 -8.47 1.30 9.65
C HIS A 265 -8.55 -0.16 9.16
N HIS A 266 -8.67 -0.33 7.84
CA HIS A 266 -8.47 -1.57 7.11
C HIS A 266 -9.26 -2.76 7.67
N ILE A 267 -10.59 -2.74 7.48
CA ILE A 267 -11.45 -3.91 7.73
C ILE A 267 -11.25 -4.96 6.64
N THR A 268 -11.05 -6.24 7.02
CA THR A 268 -11.01 -7.36 6.07
C THR A 268 -11.82 -8.52 6.62
N PRO A 269 -12.84 -9.03 5.90
CA PRO A 269 -13.50 -10.27 6.24
C PRO A 269 -12.58 -11.45 5.90
N LEU A 270 -12.35 -12.35 6.85
CA LEU A 270 -11.61 -13.59 6.63
C LEU A 270 -12.54 -14.73 6.24
N ASP A 271 -13.74 -14.71 6.79
CA ASP A 271 -14.85 -15.59 6.48
C ASP A 271 -16.18 -14.89 6.83
N ALA A 272 -17.29 -15.64 6.86
CA ALA A 272 -18.61 -15.09 7.16
C ALA A 272 -18.75 -14.54 8.60
N ASN A 273 -17.89 -14.99 9.52
CA ASN A 273 -18.01 -14.73 10.96
C ASN A 273 -16.73 -14.14 11.57
N THR A 274 -15.69 -13.91 10.79
CA THR A 274 -14.40 -13.40 11.30
C THR A 274 -13.95 -12.21 10.49
N VAL A 275 -13.55 -11.16 11.20
CA VAL A 275 -12.96 -9.96 10.59
C VAL A 275 -11.62 -9.63 11.23
N SER A 276 -10.73 -9.03 10.44
CA SER A 276 -9.51 -8.37 10.91
C SER A 276 -9.64 -6.86 10.83
N ILE A 277 -9.07 -6.15 11.80
CA ILE A 277 -9.12 -4.69 11.92
C ILE A 277 -7.78 -4.20 12.43
N PHE A 278 -7.28 -3.07 11.91
CA PHE A 278 -6.22 -2.31 12.57
C PHE A 278 -6.87 -1.25 13.47
N ASP A 279 -6.68 -1.40 14.77
CA ASP A 279 -7.21 -0.53 15.81
C ASP A 279 -6.14 0.51 16.17
N ASP A 280 -6.32 1.75 15.72
CA ASP A 280 -5.36 2.82 15.96
C ASP A 280 -5.25 3.18 17.43
N GLY A 281 -6.37 3.41 18.11
CA GLY A 281 -6.44 3.72 19.54
C GLY A 281 -5.69 4.99 19.97
N GLY A 282 -4.69 5.43 19.21
CA GLY A 282 -3.78 6.53 19.52
C GLY A 282 -4.19 7.91 18.99
N ALA A 283 -5.31 8.03 18.27
CA ALA A 283 -5.78 9.32 17.75
C ALA A 283 -6.25 10.25 18.88
N PRO A 284 -6.30 11.60 18.67
CA PRO A 284 -6.96 12.49 19.63
C PRO A 284 -8.51 12.35 19.57
N PRO A 285 -9.19 12.05 20.69
CA PRO A 285 -8.59 11.66 21.97
C PRO A 285 -7.92 10.28 21.88
N GLN A 286 -6.77 10.09 22.54
CA GLN A 286 -6.17 8.76 22.67
C GLN A 286 -7.01 7.92 23.64
N ASN A 287 -7.52 6.79 23.14
CA ASN A 287 -8.41 5.91 23.90
C ASN A 287 -7.71 4.64 24.39
N GLU A 288 -6.59 4.25 23.78
CA GLU A 288 -5.80 3.09 24.15
C GLU A 288 -4.32 3.45 24.31
N ALA A 289 -3.60 2.70 25.15
CA ALA A 289 -2.19 2.96 25.42
C ALA A 289 -1.29 2.71 24.20
N GLN A 290 -1.71 1.81 23.31
CA GLN A 290 -1.01 1.44 22.07
C GLN A 290 -2.00 0.94 21.01
N SER A 291 -1.61 1.05 19.76
CA SER A 291 -2.34 0.47 18.62
C SER A 291 -2.18 -1.06 18.60
N ARG A 292 -3.13 -1.72 17.97
CA ARG A 292 -3.14 -3.18 17.82
C ARG A 292 -3.84 -3.60 16.53
N ALA A 293 -3.40 -4.71 15.97
CA ALA A 293 -4.16 -5.43 14.95
C ALA A 293 -4.98 -6.52 15.64
N ILE A 294 -6.27 -6.63 15.35
CA ILE A 294 -7.19 -7.54 16.07
C ILE A 294 -7.97 -8.43 15.11
N LEU A 295 -8.25 -9.64 15.58
CA LEU A 295 -9.21 -10.57 14.99
C LEU A 295 -10.45 -10.62 15.89
N LEU A 296 -11.61 -10.38 15.27
CA LEU A 296 -12.89 -10.47 15.96
C LEU A 296 -13.74 -11.60 15.36
N ASP A 297 -14.32 -12.41 16.24
CA ASP A 297 -15.37 -13.37 15.90
C ASP A 297 -16.74 -12.72 16.09
N LEU A 298 -17.58 -12.82 15.07
CA LEU A 298 -18.90 -12.23 15.03
C LEU A 298 -19.96 -13.33 15.02
N ASP A 299 -20.83 -13.34 16.04
CA ASP A 299 -22.09 -14.11 15.96
C ASP A 299 -23.20 -13.16 15.56
N THR A 300 -23.56 -13.17 14.27
CA THR A 300 -24.59 -12.31 13.71
C THR A 300 -26.01 -12.75 14.09
N SER A 301 -26.20 -13.92 14.67
CA SER A 301 -27.49 -14.39 15.19
C SER A 301 -27.72 -13.93 16.63
N ALA A 302 -26.68 -13.95 17.46
CA ALA A 302 -26.69 -13.46 18.83
C ALA A 302 -26.32 -11.97 18.92
N MET A 303 -25.83 -11.38 17.84
CA MET A 303 -25.26 -10.03 17.80
C MET A 303 -24.19 -9.82 18.85
N THR A 304 -23.20 -10.70 18.90
CA THR A 304 -22.04 -10.60 19.79
C THR A 304 -20.73 -10.57 19.00
N ALA A 305 -19.75 -9.80 19.48
CA ALA A 305 -18.41 -9.77 18.94
C ALA A 305 -17.39 -10.11 20.02
N THR A 306 -16.51 -11.07 19.75
CA THR A 306 -15.48 -11.54 20.69
C THR A 306 -14.09 -11.34 20.13
N LEU A 307 -13.15 -10.89 20.95
CA LEU A 307 -11.75 -10.82 20.58
C LEU A 307 -11.17 -12.23 20.48
N ARG A 308 -10.75 -12.63 19.27
CA ARG A 308 -10.05 -13.90 19.02
C ARG A 308 -8.57 -13.78 19.32
N GLN A 309 -7.92 -12.72 18.79
CA GLN A 309 -6.49 -12.49 18.91
C GLN A 309 -6.17 -11.00 18.76
N SER A 310 -5.08 -10.58 19.41
CA SER A 310 -4.54 -9.22 19.32
C SER A 310 -3.04 -9.27 19.10
N TYR A 311 -2.55 -8.43 18.20
CA TYR A 311 -1.13 -8.28 17.85
C TYR A 311 -0.71 -6.86 18.20
N THR A 312 0.33 -6.74 19.02
CA THR A 312 0.87 -5.46 19.49
C THR A 312 2.36 -5.40 19.23
N HIS A 313 2.87 -4.22 18.91
CA HIS A 313 4.30 -4.04 18.73
C HIS A 313 5.02 -3.98 20.10
N PRO A 314 6.17 -4.66 20.27
CA PRO A 314 6.89 -4.68 21.57
C PRO A 314 7.32 -3.29 22.08
N ALA A 315 7.49 -2.32 21.18
CA ALA A 315 7.83 -0.94 21.53
C ALA A 315 6.65 -0.10 22.02
N GLY A 316 5.43 -0.67 22.13
CA GLY A 316 4.25 0.08 22.60
C GLY A 316 3.82 1.19 21.64
N LEU A 317 3.76 0.92 20.33
CA LEU A 317 3.43 1.90 19.31
C LEU A 317 1.98 2.38 19.42
N ALA A 318 1.75 3.69 19.27
CA ALA A 318 0.43 4.31 19.26
C ALA A 318 0.27 5.16 17.99
N ALA A 319 -0.31 4.56 16.96
CA ALA A 319 -0.60 5.23 15.69
C ALA A 319 -1.82 6.14 15.84
N ALA A 320 -1.77 7.32 15.24
CA ALA A 320 -2.88 8.26 15.24
C ALA A 320 -3.84 8.06 14.04
N ASN A 321 -3.37 7.42 13.00
CA ASN A 321 -4.12 7.19 11.75
C ASN A 321 -3.41 6.18 10.84
N GLN A 322 -4.09 5.74 9.76
CA GLN A 322 -3.59 4.80 8.76
C GLN A 322 -3.41 3.38 9.33
N GLY A 323 -2.66 2.55 8.62
CA GLY A 323 -2.35 1.20 9.09
C GLY A 323 -3.18 0.11 8.44
N SER A 324 -2.70 -1.11 8.61
CA SER A 324 -3.29 -2.29 7.99
C SER A 324 -2.98 -3.56 8.76
N MET A 325 -3.86 -4.55 8.60
CA MET A 325 -3.63 -5.92 9.04
C MET A 325 -3.93 -6.85 7.85
N GLN A 326 -2.98 -7.70 7.50
CA GLN A 326 -3.16 -8.74 6.49
C GLN A 326 -2.91 -10.11 7.11
N VAL A 327 -3.91 -10.99 7.07
CA VAL A 327 -3.78 -12.39 7.49
C VAL A 327 -3.39 -13.23 6.28
N LEU A 328 -2.30 -13.98 6.39
CA LEU A 328 -1.76 -14.81 5.32
C LEU A 328 -2.36 -16.23 5.37
N ALA A 329 -2.29 -16.94 4.25
CA ALA A 329 -2.86 -18.27 4.12
C ALA A 329 -2.27 -19.32 5.10
N ASP A 330 -1.05 -19.10 5.58
CA ASP A 330 -0.38 -19.95 6.58
C ASP A 330 -0.63 -19.49 8.03
N GLY A 331 -1.49 -18.50 8.24
CA GLY A 331 -1.86 -17.96 9.55
C GLY A 331 -0.93 -16.86 10.07
N ARG A 332 0.17 -16.54 9.39
CA ARG A 332 0.98 -15.36 9.73
C ARG A 332 0.18 -14.08 9.51
N VAL A 333 0.58 -13.03 10.18
CA VAL A 333 -0.08 -11.73 10.11
C VAL A 333 0.94 -10.65 9.83
N LEU A 334 0.73 -9.86 8.77
CA LEU A 334 1.49 -8.64 8.53
C LEU A 334 0.70 -7.45 9.04
N VAL A 335 1.35 -6.58 9.81
CA VAL A 335 0.78 -5.33 10.36
C VAL A 335 1.59 -4.15 9.85
N GLY A 336 0.93 -3.20 9.21
CA GLY A 336 1.45 -1.86 8.95
C GLY A 336 1.01 -0.92 10.07
N TRP A 337 1.96 -0.25 10.74
CA TRP A 337 1.69 0.55 11.94
C TRP A 337 1.32 2.02 11.62
N GLY A 338 0.60 2.22 10.53
CA GLY A 338 0.01 3.50 10.17
C GLY A 338 1.04 4.61 9.95
N ASN A 339 0.82 5.75 10.60
CA ASN A 339 1.71 6.91 10.51
C ASN A 339 3.04 6.74 11.28
N LEU A 340 3.33 5.53 11.76
CA LEU A 340 4.59 5.19 12.41
C LEU A 340 5.54 4.47 11.43
N PRO A 341 6.86 4.59 11.61
CA PRO A 341 7.83 4.07 10.64
C PRO A 341 8.07 2.56 10.78
N TYR A 342 7.00 1.75 10.95
CA TYR A 342 7.13 0.31 11.17
C TYR A 342 6.12 -0.51 10.37
N PHE A 343 6.51 -1.73 10.05
CA PHE A 343 5.63 -2.83 9.68
C PHE A 343 6.21 -4.13 10.25
N SER A 344 5.35 -5.04 10.69
CA SER A 344 5.82 -6.23 11.43
C SER A 344 5.06 -7.47 11.00
N GLU A 345 5.74 -8.62 10.97
CA GLU A 345 5.12 -9.91 10.73
C GLU A 345 5.10 -10.74 12.01
N PHE A 346 3.96 -11.31 12.30
CA PHE A 346 3.72 -12.16 13.47
C PHE A 346 3.33 -13.57 13.05
N ALA A 347 3.66 -14.55 13.89
CA ALA A 347 3.02 -15.85 13.87
C ALA A 347 1.55 -15.74 14.35
N ALA A 348 0.74 -16.74 14.07
CA ALA A 348 -0.66 -16.77 14.48
C ALA A 348 -0.88 -16.63 16.00
N ASP A 349 0.09 -17.04 16.81
CA ASP A 349 0.06 -16.94 18.28
C ASP A 349 0.49 -15.56 18.82
N GLY A 350 0.87 -14.62 17.94
CA GLY A 350 1.33 -13.28 18.31
C GLY A 350 2.85 -13.15 18.48
N THR A 351 3.62 -14.20 18.26
CA THR A 351 5.10 -14.14 18.28
C THR A 351 5.59 -13.26 17.12
N LEU A 352 6.40 -12.23 17.43
CA LEU A 352 7.01 -11.37 16.42
C LEU A 352 8.08 -12.15 15.64
N LEU A 353 7.91 -12.23 14.32
CA LEU A 353 8.81 -12.96 13.42
C LEU A 353 9.76 -12.03 12.66
N LEU A 354 9.26 -10.86 12.27
CA LEU A 354 10.02 -9.88 11.50
C LEU A 354 9.55 -8.49 11.87
N ASP A 355 10.50 -7.56 11.93
CA ASP A 355 10.23 -6.14 12.09
C ASP A 355 10.93 -5.35 10.99
N GLY A 356 10.15 -4.59 10.22
CA GLY A 356 10.59 -3.69 9.18
C GLY A 356 10.50 -2.25 9.66
N GLN A 357 11.58 -1.48 9.47
CA GLN A 357 11.62 -0.09 9.90
C GLN A 357 11.99 0.83 8.75
N PHE A 358 11.15 1.84 8.51
CA PHE A 358 11.44 2.98 7.67
C PHE A 358 12.39 3.94 8.40
N PRO A 359 13.16 4.78 7.68
CA PRO A 359 13.85 5.90 8.29
C PRO A 359 12.87 6.82 9.03
N VAL A 360 13.36 7.48 10.06
CA VAL A 360 12.58 8.46 10.83
C VAL A 360 12.02 9.54 9.89
N GLY A 361 10.71 9.75 9.95
CA GLY A 361 9.98 10.69 9.10
C GLY A 361 9.36 10.06 7.84
N ASP A 362 9.64 8.79 7.57
CA ASP A 362 8.96 8.00 6.54
C ASP A 362 7.96 7.03 7.16
N GLN A 363 6.93 6.69 6.41
CA GLN A 363 5.85 5.76 6.76
C GLN A 363 5.27 5.14 5.50
N SER A 364 4.41 4.14 5.61
CA SER A 364 3.57 3.65 4.51
C SER A 364 2.12 3.66 4.95
N TYR A 365 1.22 4.20 4.12
CA TYR A 365 -0.21 4.25 4.42
C TYR A 365 -0.74 2.88 4.86
N ARG A 366 -0.40 1.83 4.09
CA ARG A 366 -0.56 0.41 4.43
C ARG A 366 0.72 -0.34 4.11
N ALA A 367 0.87 -1.51 4.67
CA ALA A 367 1.90 -2.49 4.30
C ALA A 367 1.23 -3.80 3.94
N PHE A 368 1.58 -4.36 2.77
CA PHE A 368 1.11 -5.65 2.31
C PHE A 368 2.29 -6.56 1.96
N THR A 369 1.99 -7.85 1.83
CA THR A 369 2.89 -8.82 1.23
C THR A 369 2.15 -9.62 0.16
N ALA A 370 2.83 -9.89 -0.95
CA ALA A 370 2.27 -10.62 -2.08
C ALA A 370 3.36 -11.35 -2.87
N ASP A 371 2.97 -12.38 -3.60
CA ASP A 371 3.78 -12.91 -4.68
C ASP A 371 3.59 -11.99 -5.90
N TRP A 372 4.68 -11.72 -6.59
CA TRP A 372 4.67 -10.86 -7.78
C TRP A 372 5.66 -11.37 -8.81
N THR A 373 5.23 -11.44 -10.05
CA THR A 373 6.10 -11.72 -11.19
C THR A 373 6.16 -10.50 -12.11
N GLY A 374 7.31 -9.81 -12.07
CA GLY A 374 7.52 -8.57 -12.82
C GLY A 374 8.32 -8.80 -14.11
N HIS A 375 7.78 -8.33 -15.22
CA HIS A 375 8.39 -8.38 -16.56
C HIS A 375 8.57 -6.96 -17.11
N PRO A 376 9.57 -6.18 -16.62
CA PRO A 376 9.69 -4.78 -17.00
C PRO A 376 9.74 -4.58 -18.51
N ALA A 377 8.95 -3.62 -19.02
CA ALA A 377 8.96 -3.25 -20.44
C ALA A 377 10.25 -2.53 -20.83
N ASP A 378 10.91 -1.87 -19.89
CA ASP A 378 12.19 -1.19 -20.11
C ASP A 378 13.34 -2.19 -20.19
N LYS A 379 14.39 -1.82 -20.90
CA LYS A 379 15.62 -2.62 -20.97
C LYS A 379 16.40 -2.52 -19.65
N PRO A 380 17.25 -3.53 -19.33
CA PRO A 380 18.22 -3.41 -18.27
C PRO A 380 19.12 -2.19 -18.42
N ALA A 381 19.42 -1.54 -17.30
CA ALA A 381 20.39 -0.44 -17.25
C ALA A 381 21.79 -0.98 -17.01
N VAL A 382 22.81 -0.32 -17.59
CA VAL A 382 24.21 -0.70 -17.48
C VAL A 382 25.09 0.54 -17.37
N ALA A 383 26.13 0.48 -16.56
CA ALA A 383 27.23 1.43 -16.54
C ALA A 383 28.56 0.67 -16.43
N ALA A 384 29.64 1.22 -16.98
CA ALA A 384 30.95 0.59 -16.93
C ALA A 384 32.02 1.61 -16.52
N ARG A 385 32.84 1.26 -15.54
CA ARG A 385 33.93 2.11 -15.01
C ARG A 385 35.25 1.37 -15.02
N VAL A 386 36.34 2.12 -15.10
CA VAL A 386 37.71 1.56 -14.98
C VAL A 386 37.86 0.95 -13.59
N ASN A 387 38.33 -0.29 -13.52
CA ASN A 387 38.76 -0.88 -12.25
C ASN A 387 40.24 -0.49 -11.97
N PRO A 388 40.52 0.21 -10.86
CA PRO A 388 41.89 0.57 -10.49
C PRO A 388 42.82 -0.63 -10.36
N ALA A 389 42.29 -1.81 -9.99
CA ALA A 389 43.06 -3.06 -9.90
C ALA A 389 43.27 -3.76 -11.27
N GLY A 390 42.77 -3.20 -12.36
CA GLY A 390 42.85 -3.73 -13.71
C GLY A 390 41.49 -4.21 -14.26
N GLY A 391 41.30 -4.11 -15.56
CA GLY A 391 40.02 -4.43 -16.21
C GLY A 391 38.95 -3.37 -15.98
N SER A 392 37.67 -3.79 -15.84
CA SER A 392 36.52 -2.90 -15.65
C SER A 392 35.54 -3.45 -14.61
N VAL A 393 34.79 -2.56 -13.96
CA VAL A 393 33.61 -2.89 -13.17
C VAL A 393 32.39 -2.49 -13.99
N VAL A 394 31.49 -3.44 -14.26
CA VAL A 394 30.23 -3.25 -14.94
C VAL A 394 29.10 -3.33 -13.91
N TYR A 395 28.31 -2.27 -13.82
CA TYR A 395 27.14 -2.20 -12.96
C TYR A 395 25.91 -2.53 -13.81
N ALA A 396 25.04 -3.38 -13.30
CA ALA A 396 23.84 -3.82 -13.99
C ALA A 396 22.63 -3.77 -13.05
N SER A 397 21.51 -3.22 -13.51
CA SER A 397 20.24 -3.26 -12.80
C SER A 397 19.06 -3.41 -13.78
N TRP A 398 17.94 -3.96 -13.28
CA TRP A 398 16.71 -4.01 -14.05
C TRP A 398 15.53 -3.86 -13.07
N ASN A 399 15.04 -2.63 -12.99
CA ASN A 399 14.01 -2.23 -12.04
C ASN A 399 12.72 -3.01 -12.28
N GLY A 400 12.36 -3.88 -11.33
CA GLY A 400 11.14 -4.66 -11.34
C GLY A 400 11.26 -6.08 -11.91
N SER A 401 12.42 -6.50 -12.43
CA SER A 401 12.59 -7.89 -12.89
C SER A 401 12.65 -8.83 -11.68
N THR A 402 11.79 -9.83 -11.63
CA THR A 402 11.79 -10.87 -10.58
C THR A 402 12.42 -12.18 -11.05
N GLU A 403 12.42 -12.45 -12.36
CA GLU A 403 12.93 -13.72 -12.92
C GLU A 403 14.43 -13.70 -13.23
N LEU A 404 15.06 -12.54 -13.14
CA LEU A 404 16.50 -12.39 -13.34
C LEU A 404 17.29 -13.15 -12.27
N ASP A 405 18.07 -14.16 -12.67
CA ASP A 405 19.01 -14.90 -11.83
C ASP A 405 20.45 -14.43 -12.05
N THR A 406 20.88 -14.32 -13.29
CA THR A 406 22.29 -14.11 -13.64
C THR A 406 22.46 -13.00 -14.67
N TRP A 407 23.44 -12.16 -14.45
CA TRP A 407 23.95 -11.20 -15.42
C TRP A 407 25.07 -11.80 -16.27
N THR A 408 24.97 -11.69 -17.60
CA THR A 408 26.07 -11.93 -18.53
C THR A 408 26.59 -10.59 -19.04
N VAL A 409 27.88 -10.30 -18.79
CA VAL A 409 28.56 -9.12 -19.33
C VAL A 409 29.06 -9.40 -20.74
N LEU A 410 28.75 -8.52 -21.65
CA LEU A 410 29.25 -8.50 -23.02
C LEU A 410 30.20 -7.32 -23.19
N ALA A 411 31.36 -7.53 -23.81
CA ALA A 411 32.35 -6.48 -24.04
C ALA A 411 32.99 -6.60 -25.45
N GLY A 412 33.44 -5.46 -25.98
CA GLY A 412 34.11 -5.44 -27.30
C GLY A 412 34.85 -4.15 -27.56
N THR A 413 35.63 -4.16 -28.66
CA THR A 413 36.37 -3.00 -29.14
C THR A 413 35.51 -2.08 -30.00
N THR A 414 34.36 -2.58 -30.48
CA THR A 414 33.35 -1.82 -31.21
C THR A 414 31.96 -2.08 -30.63
N ALA A 415 31.06 -1.10 -30.73
CA ALA A 415 29.71 -1.18 -30.12
C ALA A 415 28.84 -2.30 -30.74
N GLY A 416 29.11 -2.70 -32.00
CA GLY A 416 28.34 -3.71 -32.72
C GLY A 416 28.92 -5.13 -32.63
N ALA A 417 30.10 -5.32 -32.00
CA ALA A 417 30.78 -6.62 -31.92
C ALA A 417 31.20 -6.89 -30.46
N LEU A 418 30.22 -7.29 -29.67
CA LEU A 418 30.44 -7.64 -28.28
C LEU A 418 30.45 -9.16 -28.11
N ALA A 419 31.36 -9.66 -27.25
CA ALA A 419 31.46 -11.06 -26.87
C ALA A 419 31.33 -11.20 -25.34
N LYS A 420 30.96 -12.37 -24.85
CA LYS A 420 30.87 -12.66 -23.41
C LYS A 420 32.23 -12.41 -22.74
N ALA A 421 32.22 -11.56 -21.73
CA ALA A 421 33.39 -11.19 -20.94
C ALA A 421 33.34 -11.69 -19.49
N GLY A 422 32.17 -12.08 -19.00
CA GLY A 422 31.96 -12.62 -17.66
C GLY A 422 30.49 -12.83 -17.35
N SER A 423 30.20 -13.40 -16.18
CA SER A 423 28.85 -13.52 -15.66
C SER A 423 28.87 -13.53 -14.13
N GLN A 424 27.77 -13.07 -13.51
CA GLN A 424 27.59 -13.06 -12.05
C GLN A 424 26.12 -13.16 -11.70
N ARG A 425 25.79 -13.93 -10.66
CA ARG A 425 24.42 -13.95 -10.12
C ARG A 425 24.01 -12.56 -9.66
N ARG A 426 22.71 -12.27 -9.79
CA ARG A 426 22.10 -11.05 -9.27
C ARG A 426 22.43 -10.88 -7.78
N ALA A 427 22.86 -9.68 -7.40
CA ALA A 427 23.16 -9.29 -6.04
C ALA A 427 22.41 -7.99 -5.70
N GLY A 428 21.14 -8.11 -5.30
CA GLY A 428 20.28 -6.96 -4.99
C GLY A 428 19.74 -6.21 -6.23
N PHE A 429 19.38 -4.95 -6.04
CA PHE A 429 18.83 -4.09 -7.11
C PHE A 429 19.86 -3.81 -8.20
N GLU A 430 21.08 -3.47 -7.81
CA GLU A 430 22.23 -3.26 -8.71
C GLU A 430 23.34 -4.23 -8.38
N THR A 431 23.89 -4.88 -9.41
CA THR A 431 24.99 -5.83 -9.30
C THR A 431 26.26 -5.25 -9.91
N ALA A 432 27.35 -5.17 -9.14
CA ALA A 432 28.66 -4.77 -9.63
C ALA A 432 29.46 -6.01 -10.05
N ILE A 433 29.89 -6.07 -11.32
CA ILE A 433 30.51 -7.23 -11.95
C ILE A 433 31.92 -6.86 -12.43
N THR A 434 32.95 -7.47 -11.86
CA THR A 434 34.33 -7.26 -12.29
C THR A 434 34.63 -8.14 -13.49
N VAL A 435 35.21 -7.54 -14.56
CA VAL A 435 35.64 -8.25 -15.75
C VAL A 435 37.05 -7.86 -16.16
N ASN A 436 37.81 -8.84 -16.67
CA ASN A 436 39.21 -8.70 -17.05
C ASN A 436 39.42 -8.15 -18.47
N THR A 437 38.67 -7.09 -18.82
CA THR A 437 38.78 -6.42 -20.11
C THR A 437 38.61 -4.90 -19.94
N LYS A 438 39.23 -4.14 -20.81
CA LYS A 438 39.15 -2.68 -20.82
C LYS A 438 38.13 -2.14 -21.83
N GLY A 439 37.38 -3.02 -22.48
CA GLY A 439 36.36 -2.64 -23.45
C GLY A 439 36.94 -2.00 -24.73
N PRO A 440 36.43 -0.83 -25.22
CA PRO A 440 35.70 0.20 -24.45
C PRO A 440 34.17 0.11 -24.43
N TYR A 441 33.57 -0.89 -25.06
CA TYR A 441 32.12 -1.01 -25.14
C TYR A 441 31.61 -2.19 -24.30
N PHE A 442 30.52 -1.99 -23.59
CA PHE A 442 29.89 -2.95 -22.71
C PHE A 442 28.38 -2.99 -22.88
N ALA A 443 27.81 -4.17 -22.69
CA ALA A 443 26.38 -4.39 -22.50
C ALA A 443 26.19 -5.52 -21.47
N VAL A 444 24.98 -5.67 -20.95
CA VAL A 444 24.60 -6.80 -20.09
C VAL A 444 23.38 -7.50 -20.65
N ALA A 445 23.38 -8.83 -20.53
CA ALA A 445 22.20 -9.66 -20.76
C ALA A 445 21.69 -10.18 -19.43
N ALA A 446 20.40 -9.98 -19.17
CA ALA A 446 19.65 -10.55 -18.06
C ALA A 446 19.26 -11.98 -18.42
N VAL A 447 19.59 -12.94 -17.57
CA VAL A 447 19.38 -14.36 -17.82
C VAL A 447 18.62 -14.97 -16.64
N ASP A 448 17.61 -15.79 -16.94
CA ASP A 448 16.82 -16.50 -15.94
C ASP A 448 17.57 -17.75 -15.37
N ALA A 449 16.98 -18.41 -14.40
CA ALA A 449 17.55 -19.59 -13.77
C ALA A 449 17.67 -20.81 -14.73
N SER A 450 16.95 -20.81 -15.85
CA SER A 450 17.02 -21.85 -16.90
C SER A 450 18.07 -21.57 -17.96
N GLY A 451 18.67 -20.36 -17.95
CA GLY A 451 19.68 -19.91 -18.90
C GLY A 451 19.10 -19.16 -20.12
N HIS A 452 17.83 -18.85 -20.16
CA HIS A 452 17.24 -18.02 -21.21
C HIS A 452 17.59 -16.54 -21.03
N VAL A 453 17.91 -15.86 -22.11
CA VAL A 453 18.10 -14.41 -22.11
C VAL A 453 16.74 -13.72 -22.10
N LEU A 454 16.42 -13.06 -20.99
CA LEU A 454 15.20 -12.29 -20.81
C LEU A 454 15.25 -10.96 -21.56
N ALA A 455 16.37 -10.25 -21.46
CA ALA A 455 16.58 -8.96 -22.14
C ALA A 455 18.07 -8.61 -22.19
N GLN A 456 18.41 -7.67 -23.08
CA GLN A 456 19.74 -7.10 -23.18
C GLN A 456 19.69 -5.57 -23.09
N SER A 457 20.63 -4.97 -22.37
CA SER A 457 20.78 -3.53 -22.24
C SER A 457 21.18 -2.86 -23.56
N ALA A 458 21.09 -1.54 -23.61
CA ALA A 458 21.84 -0.76 -24.58
C ALA A 458 23.37 -0.98 -24.39
N THR A 459 24.15 -0.72 -25.44
CA THR A 459 25.61 -0.70 -25.35
C THR A 459 26.07 0.65 -24.78
N VAL A 460 26.94 0.62 -23.77
CA VAL A 460 27.57 1.81 -23.19
C VAL A 460 29.07 1.82 -23.44
N ARG A 461 29.65 3.01 -23.35
CA ARG A 461 31.11 3.17 -23.39
C ARG A 461 31.65 3.28 -21.99
N LEU A 462 32.85 2.71 -21.76
CA LEU A 462 33.59 2.80 -20.49
C LEU A 462 33.76 4.27 -20.08
N GLU A 463 33.33 4.59 -18.88
CA GLU A 463 33.61 5.88 -18.22
C GLU A 463 34.98 5.85 -17.55
N LYS A 464 35.69 6.99 -17.63
CA LYS A 464 37.04 7.16 -17.06
C LYS A 464 36.99 7.40 -15.57
#